data_9232db0aa33c0084a03018c45c217c28
#
_entry.id   9232db0aa33c0084a03018c45c217c28
#
_cell.length_a   1.000
_cell.length_b   1.000
_cell.length_c   1.000
_cell.angle_alpha   90.00
_cell.angle_beta   90.00
_cell.angle_gamma   90.00
#
_symmetry.space_group_name_H-M   'P 1'
#
loop_
_entity.id
_entity.type
_entity.pdbx_description
1 polymer ?
#
loop_
_entity_poly.entity_id
_entity_poly.type
_entity_poly.pdbx_seq_one_letter_code
_entity_poly.pdbx_strand_id
1 'polypeptide(L)'
;MRLLCQYIALRANGEDGEGLGRFWQSRFKAVRILDEESLLACAAYVDLNPIRAALAETLEASDYTSVQRRITALKENVEAVNASKASNAPNAAAIANRADDFLSPISIDEKNAPLSAQPSRNGKRCSDKGFLALADAEYLTILDWIARNTVAGKPGQTPVAAPPVFERLGIDAQEWSRMVKEFGRTFKNVAGKPTSIEQARSLKSRRRFYVSRV
;
A
#
# COMPACT_ATOMS: atom_id res chain seq x y z
N MET A 1 16.19 12.05 -0.12
CA MET A 1 15.63 11.59 -1.41
C MET A 1 16.54 11.85 -2.61
N ARG A 2 17.03 13.09 -2.86
CA ARG A 2 17.85 13.37 -4.06
C ARG A 2 19.09 12.45 -4.16
N LEU A 3 19.88 12.31 -3.09
CA LEU A 3 21.07 11.44 -3.08
C LEU A 3 20.71 9.97 -3.28
N LEU A 4 19.62 9.49 -2.66
CA LEU A 4 19.15 8.13 -2.82
C LEU A 4 18.73 7.85 -4.28
N CYS A 5 17.93 8.73 -4.88
CA CYS A 5 17.53 8.58 -6.27
C CYS A 5 18.71 8.62 -7.23
N GLN A 6 19.71 9.47 -6.96
CA GLN A 6 20.93 9.53 -7.76
C GLN A 6 21.74 8.24 -7.65
N TYR A 7 21.92 7.73 -6.43
CA TYR A 7 22.65 6.48 -6.19
C TYR A 7 21.99 5.29 -6.91
N ILE A 8 20.67 5.15 -6.77
CA ILE A 8 19.90 4.09 -7.44
C ILE A 8 20.04 4.19 -8.96
N ALA A 9 19.90 5.39 -9.52
CA ALA A 9 20.01 5.61 -10.97
C ALA A 9 21.39 5.24 -11.52
N LEU A 10 22.45 5.65 -10.82
CA LEU A 10 23.82 5.32 -11.23
C LEU A 10 24.08 3.81 -11.20
N ARG A 11 23.58 3.14 -10.15
CA ARG A 11 23.76 1.70 -10.00
C ARG A 11 22.96 0.93 -11.04
N ALA A 12 21.68 1.25 -11.24
CA ALA A 12 20.84 0.59 -12.22
C ALA A 12 21.37 0.76 -13.64
N ASN A 13 21.74 1.98 -14.05
CA ASN A 13 22.36 2.22 -15.38
C ASN A 13 23.68 1.46 -15.55
N GLY A 14 24.45 1.24 -14.47
CA GLY A 14 25.65 0.43 -14.51
C GLY A 14 25.37 -1.06 -14.67
N GLU A 15 24.31 -1.58 -14.04
CA GLU A 15 23.88 -2.98 -14.15
C GLU A 15 23.27 -3.29 -15.53
N ASP A 16 22.53 -2.34 -16.12
CA ASP A 16 21.90 -2.48 -17.44
C ASP A 16 22.91 -2.33 -18.60
N GLY A 17 24.15 -1.91 -18.33
CA GLY A 17 25.17 -1.70 -19.36
C GLY A 17 24.94 -0.49 -20.25
N GLU A 18 23.89 0.27 -20.05
CA GLU A 18 23.51 1.49 -20.78
C GLU A 18 24.03 2.73 -20.01
N GLY A 19 25.32 2.99 -20.09
CA GLY A 19 25.99 4.03 -19.28
C GLY A 19 25.51 5.48 -19.45
N LEU A 20 24.54 5.77 -20.30
CA LEU A 20 24.05 7.11 -20.64
C LEU A 20 22.55 7.14 -20.83
N GLY A 21 21.78 7.28 -19.74
CA GLY A 21 20.33 7.41 -19.83
C GLY A 21 19.70 8.06 -18.62
N ARG A 22 18.45 8.51 -18.76
CA ARG A 22 17.63 8.94 -17.63
C ARG A 22 16.92 7.71 -17.05
N PHE A 23 17.45 7.16 -15.96
CA PHE A 23 16.76 6.09 -15.23
C PHE A 23 15.39 6.55 -14.70
N TRP A 24 15.32 7.76 -14.14
CA TRP A 24 14.06 8.32 -13.67
C TRP A 24 13.37 9.18 -14.73
N GLN A 25 12.09 8.97 -14.93
CA GLN A 25 11.26 9.73 -15.85
C GLN A 25 11.23 11.24 -15.49
N SER A 26 11.21 11.55 -14.20
CA SER A 26 11.20 12.92 -13.69
C SER A 26 11.79 12.99 -12.27
N ARG A 27 11.79 14.19 -11.68
CA ARG A 27 12.12 14.35 -10.26
C ARG A 27 11.07 13.62 -9.41
N PHE A 28 11.51 13.11 -8.23
CA PHE A 28 10.59 12.51 -7.27
C PHE A 28 9.49 13.52 -6.89
N LYS A 29 8.29 13.00 -6.73
CA LYS A 29 7.14 13.75 -6.21
C LYS A 29 6.87 13.30 -4.79
N ALA A 30 6.54 14.24 -3.91
CA ALA A 30 6.16 13.96 -2.54
C ALA A 30 4.76 14.51 -2.30
N VAL A 31 3.85 13.65 -1.88
CA VAL A 31 2.48 14.00 -1.52
C VAL A 31 2.31 13.82 -0.02
N ARG A 32 1.86 14.87 0.67
CA ARG A 32 1.52 14.79 2.08
C ARG A 32 0.11 14.24 2.24
N ILE A 33 -0.02 13.14 2.96
CA ILE A 33 -1.30 12.50 3.27
C ILE A 33 -1.81 13.06 4.60
N LEU A 34 -3.08 13.43 4.65
CA LEU A 34 -3.67 14.14 5.78
C LEU A 34 -4.68 13.31 6.58
N ASP A 35 -5.21 12.24 6.01
CA ASP A 35 -6.21 11.39 6.64
C ASP A 35 -6.04 9.91 6.26
N GLU A 36 -6.68 9.04 7.03
CA GLU A 36 -6.56 7.58 6.88
C GLU A 36 -7.19 7.07 5.58
N GLU A 37 -8.27 7.68 5.12
CA GLU A 37 -8.89 7.29 3.85
C GLU A 37 -7.96 7.54 2.67
N SER A 38 -7.30 8.70 2.66
CA SER A 38 -6.29 9.02 1.65
C SER A 38 -5.03 8.16 1.80
N LEU A 39 -4.68 7.74 3.02
CA LEU A 39 -3.58 6.81 3.26
C LEU A 39 -3.90 5.43 2.68
N LEU A 40 -5.11 4.92 2.95
CA LEU A 40 -5.59 3.67 2.39
C LEU A 40 -5.64 3.73 0.86
N ALA A 41 -6.13 4.84 0.30
CA ALA A 41 -6.17 5.04 -1.15
C ALA A 41 -4.77 5.10 -1.78
N CYS A 42 -3.81 5.74 -1.11
CA CYS A 42 -2.42 5.78 -1.56
C CYS A 42 -1.78 4.40 -1.54
N ALA A 43 -1.96 3.64 -0.46
CA ALA A 43 -1.44 2.27 -0.35
C ALA A 43 -2.01 1.37 -1.46
N ALA A 44 -3.33 1.40 -1.65
CA ALA A 44 -4.00 0.65 -2.71
C ALA A 44 -3.54 1.09 -4.11
N TYR A 45 -3.36 2.39 -4.35
CA TYR A 45 -2.84 2.91 -5.62
C TYR A 45 -1.47 2.35 -5.96
N VAL A 46 -0.58 2.26 -4.97
CA VAL A 46 0.78 1.73 -5.14
C VAL A 46 0.74 0.22 -5.40
N ASP A 47 0.01 -0.55 -4.58
CA ASP A 47 -0.06 -2.01 -4.70
C ASP A 47 -0.78 -2.47 -5.98
N LEU A 48 -1.73 -1.70 -6.49
CA LEU A 48 -2.46 -1.99 -7.75
C LEU A 48 -1.76 -1.46 -9.00
N ASN A 49 -0.64 -0.76 -8.85
CA ASN A 49 0.03 -0.13 -9.99
C ASN A 49 0.44 -1.13 -11.09
N PRO A 50 0.99 -2.34 -10.79
CA PRO A 50 1.32 -3.32 -11.82
C PRO A 50 0.09 -3.81 -12.60
N ILE A 51 -1.05 -4.03 -11.92
CA ILE A 51 -2.30 -4.45 -12.58
C ILE A 51 -2.81 -3.34 -13.49
N ARG A 52 -2.78 -2.09 -13.03
CA ARG A 52 -3.22 -0.93 -13.81
C ARG A 52 -2.32 -0.63 -15.02
N ALA A 53 -1.05 -0.97 -14.91
CA ALA A 53 -0.07 -0.87 -15.99
C ALA A 53 -0.09 -2.09 -16.93
N ALA A 54 -0.99 -3.06 -16.72
CA ALA A 54 -1.06 -4.32 -17.43
C ALA A 54 0.26 -5.15 -17.37
N LEU A 55 1.03 -4.97 -16.30
CA LEU A 55 2.24 -5.74 -16.02
C LEU A 55 1.95 -7.01 -15.21
N ALA A 56 0.80 -7.08 -14.55
CA ALA A 56 0.31 -8.23 -13.81
C ALA A 56 -1.19 -8.39 -13.99
N GLU A 57 -1.68 -9.63 -13.95
CA GLU A 57 -3.11 -9.94 -14.05
C GLU A 57 -3.76 -10.11 -12.68
N THR A 58 -2.99 -10.47 -11.66
CA THR A 58 -3.48 -10.74 -10.30
C THR A 58 -2.57 -10.07 -9.26
N LEU A 59 -3.08 -9.98 -8.02
CA LEU A 59 -2.31 -9.47 -6.89
C LEU A 59 -1.09 -10.34 -6.58
N GLU A 60 -1.21 -11.66 -6.76
CA GLU A 60 -0.13 -12.62 -6.56
C GLU A 60 0.99 -12.47 -7.58
N ALA A 61 0.65 -12.06 -8.80
CA ALA A 61 1.60 -11.84 -9.90
C ALA A 61 2.17 -10.41 -9.92
N SER A 62 1.75 -9.56 -8.97
CA SER A 62 2.20 -8.16 -8.88
C SER A 62 3.58 -8.08 -8.24
N ASP A 63 4.62 -8.42 -8.98
CA ASP A 63 6.00 -8.43 -8.50
C ASP A 63 6.44 -7.10 -7.88
N TYR A 64 7.27 -7.20 -6.85
CA TYR A 64 7.83 -6.05 -6.12
C TYR A 64 6.82 -5.17 -5.38
N THR A 65 5.60 -5.65 -5.14
CA THR A 65 4.59 -4.96 -4.34
C THR A 65 4.52 -5.51 -2.91
N SER A 66 4.00 -4.70 -1.99
CA SER A 66 3.76 -5.13 -0.61
C SER A 66 2.67 -6.19 -0.53
N VAL A 67 1.66 -6.11 -1.39
CA VAL A 67 0.54 -7.06 -1.42
C VAL A 67 1.00 -8.46 -1.82
N GLN A 68 1.86 -8.61 -2.82
CA GLN A 68 2.42 -9.91 -3.21
C GLN A 68 3.13 -10.58 -2.03
N ARG A 69 3.97 -9.84 -1.32
CA ARG A 69 4.72 -10.37 -0.17
C ARG A 69 3.81 -10.79 0.98
N ARG A 70 2.75 -10.04 1.24
CA ARG A 70 1.73 -10.40 2.25
C ARG A 70 0.96 -11.66 1.86
N ILE A 71 0.55 -11.79 0.61
CA ILE A 71 -0.14 -12.98 0.11
C ILE A 71 0.78 -14.21 0.22
N THR A 72 2.05 -14.08 -0.16
CA THR A 72 3.04 -15.17 -0.04
C THR A 72 3.18 -15.59 1.43
N ALA A 73 3.35 -14.65 2.35
CA ALA A 73 3.48 -14.96 3.77
C ALA A 73 2.21 -15.61 4.37
N LEU A 74 1.03 -15.24 3.88
CA LEU A 74 -0.23 -15.89 4.28
C LEU A 74 -0.30 -17.34 3.77
N LYS A 75 0.10 -17.62 2.53
CA LYS A 75 0.17 -18.98 1.97
C LYS A 75 1.15 -19.84 2.76
N GLU A 76 2.35 -19.33 3.03
CA GLU A 76 3.36 -20.02 3.86
C GLU A 76 2.82 -20.37 5.26
N ASN A 77 2.09 -19.44 5.89
CA ASN A 77 1.47 -19.71 7.19
C ASN A 77 0.41 -20.80 7.14
N VAL A 78 -0.45 -20.79 6.11
CA VAL A 78 -1.50 -21.82 5.94
C VAL A 78 -0.87 -23.18 5.73
N GLU A 79 0.16 -23.27 4.90
CA GLU A 79 0.89 -24.50 4.63
C GLU A 79 1.57 -25.05 5.90
N ALA A 80 2.22 -24.18 6.68
CA ALA A 80 2.86 -24.56 7.94
C ALA A 80 1.85 -25.06 8.98
N VAL A 81 0.69 -24.41 9.10
CA VAL A 81 -0.39 -24.86 9.98
C VAL A 81 -0.94 -26.22 9.55
N ASN A 82 -1.14 -26.43 8.25
CA ASN A 82 -1.62 -27.70 7.73
C ASN A 82 -0.60 -28.83 7.94
N ALA A 83 0.69 -28.55 7.72
CA ALA A 83 1.77 -29.51 7.98
C ALA A 83 1.87 -29.88 9.47
N SER A 84 1.72 -28.89 10.37
CA SER A 84 1.72 -29.12 11.82
C SER A 84 0.54 -29.98 12.28
N LYS A 85 -0.65 -29.76 11.71
CA LYS A 85 -1.84 -30.58 11.98
C LYS A 85 -1.66 -32.03 11.49
N ALA A 86 -1.02 -32.21 10.34
CA ALA A 86 -0.77 -33.54 9.79
C ALA A 86 0.28 -34.36 10.57
N SER A 87 1.24 -33.67 11.21
CA SER A 87 2.36 -34.32 11.93
C SER A 87 2.13 -34.48 13.43
N ASN A 88 1.00 -34.03 13.98
CA ASN A 88 0.76 -33.97 15.44
C ASN A 88 1.89 -33.26 16.23
N ALA A 89 2.72 -32.48 15.58
CA ALA A 89 3.82 -31.77 16.20
C ALA A 89 3.29 -30.52 16.96
N PRO A 90 3.81 -30.22 18.17
CA PRO A 90 3.46 -28.99 18.85
C PRO A 90 3.85 -27.81 17.93
N ASN A 91 2.91 -26.90 17.74
CA ASN A 91 2.97 -25.69 16.93
C ASN A 91 4.38 -25.37 16.42
N ALA A 92 4.66 -25.73 15.17
CA ALA A 92 5.94 -25.48 14.58
C ALA A 92 6.25 -23.98 14.72
N ALA A 93 7.45 -23.71 15.18
CA ALA A 93 7.98 -22.39 15.42
C ALA A 93 7.55 -21.44 14.29
N ALA A 94 7.11 -20.25 14.67
CA ALA A 94 6.84 -19.18 13.72
C ALA A 94 7.89 -19.19 12.63
N ILE A 95 7.47 -19.26 11.37
CA ILE A 95 8.37 -19.36 10.21
C ILE A 95 9.45 -18.29 10.38
N ALA A 96 10.70 -18.69 10.55
CA ALA A 96 11.79 -17.81 10.99
C ALA A 96 12.06 -16.64 10.00
N ASN A 97 11.62 -16.79 8.74
CA ASN A 97 11.76 -15.77 7.69
C ASN A 97 10.49 -15.75 6.83
N ARG A 98 9.51 -14.95 7.21
CA ARG A 98 8.33 -14.73 6.40
C ARG A 98 8.65 -13.82 5.22
N ALA A 99 7.98 -14.02 4.10
CA ALA A 99 8.15 -13.20 2.89
C ALA A 99 7.88 -11.71 3.13
N ASP A 100 7.07 -11.36 4.15
CA ASP A 100 6.68 -9.99 4.50
C ASP A 100 7.41 -9.42 5.74
N ASP A 101 8.42 -10.09 6.28
CA ASP A 101 9.12 -9.70 7.51
C ASP A 101 9.73 -8.29 7.49
N PHE A 102 10.07 -7.78 6.31
CA PHE A 102 10.62 -6.44 6.13
C PHE A 102 9.55 -5.35 6.01
N LEU A 103 8.28 -5.72 5.87
CA LEU A 103 7.15 -4.79 5.77
C LEU A 103 6.64 -4.42 7.16
N SER A 104 6.26 -3.16 7.35
CA SER A 104 5.49 -2.76 8.52
C SER A 104 4.12 -3.43 8.50
N PRO A 105 3.54 -3.80 9.67
CA PRO A 105 2.18 -4.33 9.76
C PRO A 105 1.18 -3.34 9.15
N ILE A 106 0.06 -3.81 8.66
CA ILE A 106 -1.04 -2.93 8.25
C ILE A 106 -1.78 -2.46 9.49
N SER A 107 -2.25 -3.41 10.31
CA SER A 107 -3.09 -3.12 11.46
C SER A 107 -2.36 -2.35 12.54
N ILE A 108 -2.98 -1.26 12.99
CA ILE A 108 -2.52 -0.50 14.16
C ILE A 108 -2.85 -1.31 15.42
N ASP A 109 -1.83 -1.59 16.23
CA ASP A 109 -2.01 -2.07 17.59
C ASP A 109 -2.17 -0.87 18.54
N GLU A 110 -3.41 -0.53 18.86
CA GLU A 110 -3.74 0.61 19.72
C GLU A 110 -3.22 0.46 21.16
N LYS A 111 -2.89 -0.77 21.58
CA LYS A 111 -2.37 -1.04 22.94
C LYS A 111 -0.91 -0.62 23.09
N ASN A 112 -0.20 -0.45 21.99
CA ASN A 112 1.23 -0.14 21.96
C ASN A 112 1.51 1.29 21.47
N ALA A 113 1.26 2.30 22.29
CA ALA A 113 1.63 3.70 22.07
C ALA A 113 1.34 4.22 20.64
N PRO A 114 0.10 4.57 20.32
CA PRO A 114 -0.35 4.82 18.94
C PRO A 114 0.33 6.01 18.24
N LEU A 115 0.94 6.92 18.98
CA LEU A 115 1.49 8.16 18.45
C LEU A 115 3.02 8.17 18.25
N SER A 116 3.74 7.19 18.78
CA SER A 116 5.22 7.16 18.66
C SER A 116 5.69 6.19 17.59
N ALA A 117 6.82 6.49 16.95
CA ALA A 117 7.51 5.53 16.11
C ALA A 117 7.97 4.34 16.98
N GLN A 118 7.75 3.13 16.48
CA GLN A 118 8.23 1.91 17.15
C GLN A 118 9.26 1.24 16.24
N PRO A 119 10.56 1.40 16.56
CA PRO A 119 11.61 0.70 15.84
C PRO A 119 11.39 -0.81 15.86
N SER A 120 11.76 -1.47 14.79
CA SER A 120 11.66 -2.93 14.71
C SER A 120 12.50 -3.61 15.78
N ARG A 121 11.90 -4.51 16.54
CA ARG A 121 12.58 -5.27 17.61
C ARG A 121 13.64 -6.22 17.06
N ASN A 122 13.43 -6.73 15.84
CA ASN A 122 14.33 -7.67 15.18
C ASN A 122 15.22 -7.03 14.08
N GLY A 123 15.11 -5.72 13.87
CA GLY A 123 15.87 -4.99 12.86
C GLY A 123 15.50 -5.30 11.41
N LYS A 124 14.49 -6.16 11.15
CA LYS A 124 14.13 -6.58 9.79
C LYS A 124 13.31 -5.54 9.03
N ARG A 125 12.55 -4.68 9.71
CA ARG A 125 11.68 -3.66 9.13
C ARG A 125 11.86 -2.30 9.79
N CYS A 126 11.40 -1.25 9.16
CA CYS A 126 11.56 0.11 9.66
C CYS A 126 10.71 0.41 10.91
N SER A 127 9.58 -0.28 11.09
CA SER A 127 8.69 -0.10 12.23
C SER A 127 7.85 -1.34 12.49
N ASP A 128 7.64 -1.65 13.78
CA ASP A 128 6.67 -2.66 14.21
C ASP A 128 5.26 -2.07 14.35
N LYS A 129 5.10 -0.77 14.14
CA LYS A 129 3.82 -0.09 14.19
C LYS A 129 3.07 -0.22 12.86
N GLY A 130 1.81 -0.63 12.94
CA GLY A 130 0.87 -0.57 11.83
C GLY A 130 0.53 0.87 11.44
N PHE A 131 -0.12 1.04 10.31
CA PHE A 131 -0.41 2.36 9.75
C PHE A 131 -1.89 2.57 9.36
N LEU A 132 -2.73 1.52 9.44
CA LEU A 132 -4.18 1.60 9.18
C LEU A 132 -4.98 0.92 10.28
N ALA A 133 -6.16 1.44 10.59
CA ALA A 133 -7.14 0.79 11.47
C ALA A 133 -7.91 -0.33 10.74
N LEU A 134 -7.16 -1.27 10.14
CA LEU A 134 -7.65 -2.27 9.20
C LEU A 134 -6.85 -3.56 9.35
N ALA A 135 -7.52 -4.71 9.37
CA ALA A 135 -6.84 -6.00 9.37
C ALA A 135 -6.25 -6.33 7.99
N ASP A 136 -5.17 -7.12 7.96
CA ASP A 136 -4.51 -7.54 6.72
C ASP A 136 -5.49 -8.21 5.75
N ALA A 137 -6.36 -9.08 6.26
CA ALA A 137 -7.37 -9.76 5.44
C ALA A 137 -8.40 -8.79 4.82
N GLU A 138 -8.79 -7.76 5.56
CA GLU A 138 -9.70 -6.72 5.06
C GLU A 138 -9.02 -5.88 3.97
N TYR A 139 -7.76 -5.55 4.16
CA TYR A 139 -6.97 -4.83 3.15
C TYR A 139 -6.87 -5.63 1.84
N LEU A 140 -6.54 -6.92 1.93
CA LEU A 140 -6.47 -7.79 0.76
C LEU A 140 -7.84 -7.93 0.07
N THR A 141 -8.94 -8.00 0.84
CA THR A 141 -10.30 -8.04 0.30
C THR A 141 -10.63 -6.77 -0.49
N ILE A 142 -10.24 -5.60 0.03
CA ILE A 142 -10.39 -4.32 -0.67
C ILE A 142 -9.59 -4.29 -1.96
N LEU A 143 -8.33 -4.73 -1.92
CA LEU A 143 -7.47 -4.73 -3.10
C LEU A 143 -7.99 -5.69 -4.19
N ASP A 144 -8.43 -6.89 -3.81
CA ASP A 144 -9.00 -7.86 -4.75
C ASP A 144 -10.27 -7.31 -5.41
N TRP A 145 -11.14 -6.70 -4.61
CA TRP A 145 -12.35 -6.05 -5.13
C TRP A 145 -12.03 -4.96 -6.15
N ILE A 146 -11.06 -4.07 -5.86
CA ILE A 146 -10.64 -3.01 -6.80
C ILE A 146 -9.95 -3.60 -8.03
N ALA A 147 -9.06 -4.57 -7.85
CA ALA A 147 -8.36 -5.20 -8.95
C ALA A 147 -9.34 -5.74 -10.00
N ARG A 148 -10.40 -6.43 -9.55
CA ARG A 148 -11.46 -6.94 -10.44
C ARG A 148 -12.27 -5.83 -11.13
N ASN A 149 -12.43 -4.69 -10.47
CA ASN A 149 -13.14 -3.53 -11.03
C ASN A 149 -12.27 -2.64 -11.92
N THR A 150 -10.96 -2.88 -11.94
CA THR A 150 -10.00 -2.01 -12.65
C THR A 150 -9.58 -2.56 -14.01
N VAL A 151 -9.81 -3.83 -14.29
CA VAL A 151 -9.44 -4.46 -15.57
C VAL A 151 -10.30 -3.85 -16.68
N ALA A 152 -9.73 -2.86 -17.35
CA ALA A 152 -10.32 -2.23 -18.52
C ALA A 152 -10.47 -3.27 -19.63
N GLY A 153 -11.67 -3.41 -20.19
CA GLY A 153 -11.89 -4.17 -21.40
C GLY A 153 -12.64 -5.49 -21.28
N LYS A 154 -13.18 -5.85 -20.10
CA LYS A 154 -14.20 -6.91 -20.00
C LYS A 154 -15.60 -6.29 -19.80
N PRO A 155 -16.32 -5.95 -20.85
CA PRO A 155 -17.71 -5.55 -20.72
C PRO A 155 -18.50 -6.77 -20.23
N GLY A 156 -19.25 -6.63 -19.12
CA GLY A 156 -20.24 -7.61 -18.71
C GLY A 156 -20.03 -8.30 -17.36
N GLN A 157 -19.09 -7.91 -16.54
CA GLN A 157 -19.11 -8.35 -15.15
C GLN A 157 -20.03 -7.44 -14.34
N THR A 158 -21.06 -8.05 -13.72
CA THR A 158 -21.88 -7.42 -12.69
C THR A 158 -20.95 -6.83 -11.62
N PRO A 159 -21.15 -5.58 -11.17
CA PRO A 159 -20.34 -5.03 -10.11
C PRO A 159 -20.36 -5.99 -8.92
N VAL A 160 -19.21 -6.50 -8.53
CA VAL A 160 -19.09 -7.27 -7.30
C VAL A 160 -19.44 -6.34 -6.15
N ALA A 161 -20.36 -6.76 -5.27
CA ALA A 161 -20.77 -5.96 -4.11
C ALA A 161 -19.53 -5.47 -3.35
N ALA A 162 -19.55 -4.22 -2.91
CA ALA A 162 -18.45 -3.66 -2.15
C ALA A 162 -18.27 -4.42 -0.84
N PRO A 163 -17.02 -4.66 -0.41
CA PRO A 163 -16.75 -5.33 0.85
C PRO A 163 -17.38 -4.60 2.05
N PRO A 164 -17.96 -5.32 3.03
CA PRO A 164 -18.59 -4.73 4.22
C PRO A 164 -17.67 -3.81 5.04
N VAL A 165 -16.36 -3.97 4.91
CA VAL A 165 -15.37 -3.12 5.57
C VAL A 165 -15.51 -1.63 5.21
N PHE A 166 -16.00 -1.30 4.03
CA PHE A 166 -16.25 0.09 3.65
C PHE A 166 -17.36 0.72 4.51
N GLU A 167 -18.43 -0.03 4.80
CA GLU A 167 -19.48 0.44 5.70
C GLU A 167 -18.96 0.66 7.12
N ARG A 168 -18.15 -0.28 7.63
CA ARG A 168 -17.51 -0.15 8.95
C ARG A 168 -16.61 1.09 9.06
N LEU A 169 -15.90 1.42 7.99
CA LEU A 169 -15.01 2.59 7.94
C LEU A 169 -15.74 3.88 7.61
N GLY A 170 -17.04 3.83 7.27
CA GLY A 170 -17.81 5.00 6.86
C GLY A 170 -17.31 5.61 5.54
N ILE A 171 -16.78 4.80 4.64
CA ILE A 171 -16.22 5.20 3.36
C ILE A 171 -17.18 4.79 2.23
N ASP A 172 -17.49 5.72 1.33
CA ASP A 172 -18.18 5.39 0.09
C ASP A 172 -17.25 4.62 -0.85
N ALA A 173 -17.59 3.36 -1.11
CA ALA A 173 -16.76 2.45 -1.87
C ALA A 173 -16.53 2.90 -3.33
N GLN A 174 -17.52 3.54 -3.95
CA GLN A 174 -17.43 3.98 -5.35
C GLN A 174 -16.56 5.23 -5.45
N GLU A 175 -16.79 6.20 -4.58
CA GLU A 175 -15.99 7.42 -4.52
C GLU A 175 -14.54 7.11 -4.18
N TRP A 176 -14.31 6.22 -3.23
CA TRP A 176 -12.98 5.75 -2.87
C TRP A 176 -12.29 5.00 -4.01
N SER A 177 -13.00 4.11 -4.72
CA SER A 177 -12.47 3.42 -5.91
C SER A 177 -12.02 4.41 -6.98
N ARG A 178 -12.81 5.48 -7.22
CA ARG A 178 -12.44 6.57 -8.14
C ARG A 178 -11.18 7.29 -7.65
N MET A 179 -11.11 7.59 -6.35
CA MET A 179 -9.92 8.20 -5.73
C MET A 179 -8.67 7.36 -5.96
N VAL A 180 -8.73 6.05 -5.75
CA VAL A 180 -7.59 5.15 -6.00
C VAL A 180 -7.19 5.15 -7.47
N LYS A 181 -8.15 5.06 -8.39
CA LYS A 181 -7.87 5.06 -9.84
C LYS A 181 -7.17 6.34 -10.31
N GLU A 182 -7.53 7.46 -9.74
CA GLU A 182 -7.07 8.78 -10.16
C GLU A 182 -6.04 9.41 -9.21
N PHE A 183 -5.55 8.68 -8.21
CA PHE A 183 -4.75 9.22 -7.10
C PHE A 183 -3.59 10.08 -7.58
N GLY A 184 -2.76 9.59 -8.48
CA GLY A 184 -1.59 10.31 -8.97
C GLY A 184 -1.93 11.52 -9.85
N ARG A 185 -3.15 11.57 -10.43
CA ARG A 185 -3.64 12.69 -11.22
C ARG A 185 -4.27 13.76 -10.33
N THR A 186 -5.04 13.32 -9.35
CA THR A 186 -5.83 14.18 -8.44
C THR A 186 -4.94 14.87 -7.41
N PHE A 187 -4.02 14.13 -6.81
CA PHE A 187 -3.19 14.65 -5.71
C PHE A 187 -1.76 14.95 -6.18
N LYS A 188 -1.39 16.23 -6.14
CA LYS A 188 -0.04 16.69 -6.53
C LYS A 188 0.91 16.81 -5.34
N ASN A 189 0.49 17.51 -4.28
CA ASN A 189 1.33 17.81 -3.12
C ASN A 189 0.69 17.41 -1.79
N VAL A 190 -0.64 17.35 -1.74
CA VAL A 190 -1.42 17.05 -0.53
C VAL A 190 -2.60 16.17 -0.93
N ALA A 191 -2.79 15.07 -0.22
CA ALA A 191 -3.93 14.19 -0.32
C ALA A 191 -4.72 14.23 0.99
N GLY A 192 -6.04 14.39 0.90
CA GLY A 192 -6.93 14.45 2.04
C GLY A 192 -8.33 14.85 1.63
N LYS A 193 -9.30 14.59 2.49
CA LYS A 193 -10.66 15.12 2.37
C LYS A 193 -10.65 16.65 2.41
N PRO A 194 -11.65 17.33 1.84
CA PRO A 194 -11.75 18.79 1.92
C PRO A 194 -11.62 19.34 3.35
N THR A 195 -12.24 18.67 4.32
CA THR A 195 -12.16 19.01 5.75
C THR A 195 -10.76 18.89 6.32
N SER A 196 -10.06 17.81 6.01
CA SER A 196 -8.67 17.57 6.46
C SER A 196 -7.71 18.60 5.86
N ILE A 197 -7.93 18.96 4.60
CA ILE A 197 -7.15 19.99 3.90
C ILE A 197 -7.39 21.38 4.53
N GLU A 198 -8.63 21.73 4.83
CA GLU A 198 -9.00 22.99 5.49
C GLU A 198 -8.37 23.09 6.88
N GLN A 199 -8.47 22.02 7.68
CA GLN A 199 -7.85 21.92 8.99
C GLN A 199 -6.32 22.07 8.91
N ALA A 200 -5.68 21.41 7.95
CA ALA A 200 -4.24 21.53 7.76
C ALA A 200 -3.81 22.94 7.30
N ARG A 201 -4.68 23.66 6.58
CA ARG A 201 -4.47 25.06 6.20
C ARG A 201 -4.57 26.00 7.40
N SER A 202 -5.56 25.80 8.27
CA SER A 202 -5.75 26.65 9.46
C SER A 202 -4.59 26.54 10.45
N LEU A 203 -3.97 25.35 10.58
CA LEU A 203 -2.82 25.11 11.44
C LEU A 203 -1.49 25.72 10.94
N LYS A 204 -1.43 26.15 9.67
CA LYS A 204 -0.20 26.67 9.05
C LYS A 204 -0.43 28.03 8.39
N SER A 205 -0.35 29.09 9.17
CA SER A 205 -0.57 30.46 8.70
C SER A 205 0.44 30.98 7.66
N ARG A 206 1.48 30.23 7.27
CA ARG A 206 2.57 30.74 6.41
C ARG A 206 3.09 29.83 5.29
N ARG A 207 2.55 28.64 5.02
CA ARG A 207 3.00 27.80 3.89
C ARG A 207 1.88 27.57 2.89
N ARG A 208 2.08 27.95 1.64
CA ARG A 208 1.14 27.73 0.54
C ARG A 208 0.98 26.22 0.31
N PHE A 209 -0.22 25.71 0.51
CA PHE A 209 -0.62 24.40 0.06
C PHE A 209 -1.14 24.54 -1.38
N TYR A 210 -0.45 23.93 -2.33
CA TYR A 210 -0.99 23.77 -3.67
C TYR A 210 -1.91 22.56 -3.67
N VAL A 211 -3.19 22.77 -3.62
CA VAL A 211 -4.23 21.75 -3.77
C VAL A 211 -4.71 21.82 -5.20
N SER A 212 -4.73 20.67 -5.91
CA SER A 212 -5.43 20.58 -7.18
C SER A 212 -6.92 20.79 -6.90
N ARG A 213 -7.56 21.72 -7.58
CA ARG A 213 -9.02 21.80 -7.58
C ARG A 213 -9.52 20.65 -8.42
N VAL A 214 -10.34 19.78 -7.84
CA VAL A 214 -11.15 18.79 -8.56
C VAL A 214 -12.29 19.52 -9.24
#